data_8185c080ddfa409826757873b3c2e4bd
#
_entry.id   8185c080ddfa409826757873b3c2e4bd
#
_cell.length_a   1.000
_cell.length_b   1.000
_cell.length_c   1.000
_cell.angle_alpha   90.00
_cell.angle_beta   90.00
_cell.angle_gamma   90.00
#
_symmetry.space_group_name_H-M   'P 1'
#
loop_
_entity.id
_entity.type
_entity.pdbx_description
1 polymer ?
#
loop_
_entity_poly.entity_id
_entity_poly.type
_entity_poly.pdbx_seq_one_letter_code
_entity_poly.pdbx_strand_id
1 'polypeptide(L)'
;MNVLEFTAVVAIVSFVAGLLGSLTGLGGGVVLVPLLTIFFHVDIRYAIGASLVSVIATSSGAAASYVKEGFSNIRIGMFLEIATTFGALLGAFLATRIPTSALAIIFGAVLLYSAYVSRKTRTLAQRSLPPDPLATRLRLNGNFPDLEGRRSYNVQHVPTGFGLMFGAGTLSGLLGIGSGAVKVLAMDQAMRIPFKVSTTTSNFMIGVTAAASAGVYLSRGYVDPGLSMPVMLGVLAGSLLGSRTLVKAETKSLRLVFSVVILVLGLQMLYNGFWGKI
;
A
#
# COMPACT_ATOMS: atom_id res chain seq x y z
N MET A 1 -2.72 29.01 13.67
CA MET A 1 -3.73 28.34 12.84
C MET A 1 -4.85 27.86 13.75
N ASN A 2 -6.09 28.21 13.42
CA ASN A 2 -7.25 27.80 14.20
C ASN A 2 -7.50 26.30 13.97
N VAL A 3 -8.12 25.59 14.94
CA VAL A 3 -8.38 24.13 14.81
C VAL A 3 -9.17 23.81 13.53
N LEU A 4 -10.12 24.66 13.17
CA LEU A 4 -10.94 24.48 11.97
C LEU A 4 -10.13 24.68 10.68
N GLU A 5 -9.22 25.66 10.64
CA GLU A 5 -8.31 25.88 9.54
C GLU A 5 -7.35 24.70 9.35
N PHE A 6 -6.77 24.18 10.44
CA PHE A 6 -5.91 23.01 10.43
C PHE A 6 -6.64 21.80 9.84
N THR A 7 -7.83 21.50 10.36
CA THR A 7 -8.66 20.36 9.90
C THR A 7 -8.99 20.48 8.41
N ALA A 8 -9.37 21.67 7.94
CA ALA A 8 -9.70 21.90 6.54
C ALA A 8 -8.48 21.71 5.62
N VAL A 9 -7.32 22.27 6.00
CA VAL A 9 -6.09 22.14 5.21
C VAL A 9 -5.63 20.69 5.18
N VAL A 10 -5.65 19.99 6.32
CA VAL A 10 -5.32 18.56 6.38
C VAL A 10 -6.25 17.73 5.50
N ALA A 11 -7.56 18.00 5.50
CA ALA A 11 -8.50 17.30 4.65
C ALA A 11 -8.24 17.53 3.16
N ILE A 12 -7.92 18.77 2.75
CA ILE A 12 -7.59 19.12 1.35
C ILE A 12 -6.29 18.43 0.91
N VAL A 13 -5.24 18.49 1.73
CA VAL A 13 -3.97 17.82 1.43
C VAL A 13 -4.14 16.31 1.35
N SER A 14 -4.93 15.75 2.25
CA SER A 14 -5.27 14.32 2.25
C SER A 14 -6.11 13.91 1.03
N PHE A 15 -6.99 14.79 0.55
CA PHE A 15 -7.72 14.60 -0.69
C PHE A 15 -6.76 14.48 -1.88
N VAL A 16 -5.79 15.38 -2.00
CA VAL A 16 -4.76 15.33 -3.05
C VAL A 16 -3.92 14.05 -2.94
N ALA A 17 -3.52 13.68 -1.72
CA ALA A 17 -2.77 12.44 -1.47
C ALA A 17 -3.58 11.19 -1.87
N GLY A 18 -4.87 11.17 -1.57
CA GLY A 18 -5.80 10.09 -1.94
C GLY A 18 -5.98 9.99 -3.46
N LEU A 19 -6.13 11.13 -4.12
CA LEU A 19 -6.23 11.22 -5.58
C LEU A 19 -4.96 10.66 -6.24
N LEU A 20 -3.78 11.12 -5.85
CA LEU A 20 -2.49 10.63 -6.36
C LEU A 20 -2.29 9.14 -6.05
N GLY A 21 -2.62 8.71 -4.84
CA GLY A 21 -2.49 7.32 -4.41
C GLY A 21 -3.39 6.36 -5.20
N SER A 22 -4.62 6.75 -5.51
CA SER A 22 -5.56 5.93 -6.29
C SER A 22 -5.15 5.82 -7.76
N LEU A 23 -4.61 6.90 -8.32
CA LEU A 23 -4.10 6.92 -9.70
C LEU A 23 -2.92 5.95 -9.93
N THR A 24 -2.22 5.57 -8.88
CA THR A 24 -1.03 4.71 -8.96
C THR A 24 -1.24 3.30 -8.42
N GLY A 25 -2.35 3.06 -7.73
CA GLY A 25 -2.66 1.76 -7.11
C GLY A 25 -1.78 1.39 -5.90
N LEU A 26 -0.98 2.34 -5.38
CA LEU A 26 -0.08 2.13 -4.23
C LEU A 26 -0.73 2.46 -2.88
N GLY A 27 -1.93 3.03 -2.91
CA GLY A 27 -2.63 3.53 -1.72
C GLY A 27 -2.17 4.94 -1.31
N GLY A 28 -3.08 5.76 -0.77
CA GLY A 28 -2.82 7.15 -0.39
C GLY A 28 -1.79 7.32 0.73
N GLY A 29 -1.57 6.29 1.55
CA GLY A 29 -0.67 6.32 2.71
C GLY A 29 0.79 6.64 2.38
N VAL A 30 1.25 6.22 1.19
CA VAL A 30 2.62 6.45 0.71
C VAL A 30 2.96 7.94 0.60
N VAL A 31 2.00 8.75 0.21
CA VAL A 31 2.15 10.21 0.06
C VAL A 31 1.75 10.92 1.34
N LEU A 32 0.74 10.40 2.05
CA LEU A 32 0.14 11.02 3.20
C LEU A 32 1.10 11.15 4.39
N VAL A 33 1.79 10.07 4.76
CA VAL A 33 2.70 10.09 5.92
C VAL A 33 3.79 11.15 5.79
N PRO A 34 4.54 11.22 4.66
CA PRO A 34 5.52 12.29 4.48
C PRO A 34 4.90 13.69 4.47
N LEU A 35 3.73 13.87 3.86
CA LEU A 35 3.06 15.17 3.85
C LEU A 35 2.71 15.64 5.26
N LEU A 36 2.12 14.79 6.09
CA LEU A 36 1.80 15.12 7.48
C LEU A 36 3.06 15.42 8.30
N THR A 37 4.10 14.63 8.12
CA THR A 37 5.33 14.78 8.91
C THR A 37 6.15 16.01 8.49
N ILE A 38 6.29 16.24 7.17
CA ILE A 38 7.16 17.32 6.66
C ILE A 38 6.47 18.68 6.73
N PHE A 39 5.22 18.77 6.29
CA PHE A 39 4.53 20.06 6.16
C PHE A 39 3.77 20.47 7.43
N PHE A 40 3.23 19.49 8.15
CA PHE A 40 2.44 19.78 9.36
C PHE A 40 3.21 19.48 10.66
N HIS A 41 4.45 19.01 10.56
CA HIS A 41 5.29 18.66 11.72
C HIS A 41 4.60 17.70 12.69
N VAL A 42 3.73 16.83 12.18
CA VAL A 42 3.09 15.78 12.94
C VAL A 42 4.12 14.68 13.20
N ASP A 43 4.22 14.20 14.45
CA ASP A 43 5.07 13.05 14.75
C ASP A 43 4.75 11.89 13.81
N ILE A 44 5.77 11.26 13.27
CA ILE A 44 5.65 10.21 12.24
C ILE A 44 4.74 9.05 12.68
N ARG A 45 4.66 8.74 13.98
CA ARG A 45 3.81 7.68 14.50
C ARG A 45 2.32 8.02 14.41
N TYR A 46 1.95 9.28 14.70
CA TYR A 46 0.58 9.77 14.52
C TYR A 46 0.21 9.85 13.03
N ALA A 47 1.16 10.30 12.20
CA ALA A 47 0.97 10.30 10.74
C ALA A 47 0.74 8.89 10.19
N ILE A 48 1.48 7.89 10.68
CA ILE A 48 1.30 6.47 10.35
C ILE A 48 -0.06 5.99 10.83
N GLY A 49 -0.47 6.29 12.07
CA GLY A 49 -1.77 5.92 12.63
C GLY A 49 -2.93 6.46 11.77
N ALA A 50 -2.91 7.74 11.42
CA ALA A 50 -3.90 8.36 10.54
C ALA A 50 -3.90 7.74 9.14
N SER A 51 -2.73 7.44 8.60
CA SER A 51 -2.58 6.75 7.32
C SER A 51 -3.22 5.36 7.32
N LEU A 52 -3.00 4.56 8.37
CA LEU A 52 -3.60 3.22 8.49
C LEU A 52 -5.12 3.27 8.48
N VAL A 53 -5.73 4.22 9.21
CA VAL A 53 -7.19 4.42 9.21
C VAL A 53 -7.69 4.76 7.80
N SER A 54 -7.00 5.65 7.09
CA SER A 54 -7.37 6.03 5.72
C SER A 54 -7.22 4.87 4.72
N VAL A 55 -6.19 4.05 4.89
CA VAL A 55 -5.93 2.86 4.05
C VAL A 55 -7.01 1.80 4.25
N ILE A 56 -7.48 1.58 5.49
CA ILE A 56 -8.60 0.66 5.77
C ILE A 56 -9.85 1.12 5.01
N ALA A 57 -10.19 2.40 5.08
CA ALA A 57 -11.36 2.96 4.43
C ALA A 57 -11.29 2.84 2.90
N THR A 58 -10.15 3.21 2.29
CA THR A 58 -9.98 3.19 0.83
C THR A 58 -9.90 1.78 0.25
N SER A 59 -9.23 0.86 0.94
CA SER A 59 -9.09 -0.53 0.48
C SER A 59 -10.42 -1.29 0.54
N SER A 60 -11.25 -1.02 1.54
CA SER A 60 -12.57 -1.64 1.66
C SER A 60 -13.47 -1.29 0.48
N GLY A 61 -13.45 -0.02 0.03
CA GLY A 61 -14.19 0.43 -1.14
C GLY A 61 -13.70 -0.20 -2.45
N ALA A 62 -12.39 -0.26 -2.64
CA ALA A 62 -11.78 -0.84 -3.84
C ALA A 62 -11.95 -2.36 -3.90
N ALA A 63 -11.79 -3.07 -2.78
CA ALA A 63 -11.91 -4.52 -2.72
C ALA A 63 -13.29 -5.02 -3.15
N ALA A 64 -14.36 -4.33 -2.75
CA ALA A 64 -15.73 -4.68 -3.10
C ALA A 64 -15.97 -4.70 -4.62
N SER A 65 -15.40 -3.75 -5.36
CA SER A 65 -15.50 -3.69 -6.83
C SER A 65 -14.71 -4.82 -7.51
N TYR A 66 -13.47 -5.04 -7.10
CA TYR A 66 -12.60 -6.03 -7.74
C TYR A 66 -13.01 -7.48 -7.49
N VAL A 67 -13.63 -7.77 -6.34
CA VAL A 67 -14.19 -9.10 -6.06
C VAL A 67 -15.37 -9.40 -7.00
N LYS A 68 -16.25 -8.42 -7.25
CA LYS A 68 -17.37 -8.57 -8.19
C LYS A 68 -16.91 -8.82 -9.63
N GLU A 69 -15.83 -8.19 -10.05
CA GLU A 69 -15.26 -8.35 -11.40
C GLU A 69 -14.53 -9.68 -11.62
N GLY A 70 -14.29 -10.48 -10.56
CA GLY A 70 -13.67 -11.79 -10.65
C GLY A 70 -12.16 -11.78 -10.93
N PHE A 71 -11.49 -10.63 -10.77
CA PHE A 71 -10.04 -10.52 -10.91
C PHE A 71 -9.27 -10.91 -9.64
N SER A 72 -9.90 -10.77 -8.48
CA SER A 72 -9.24 -11.07 -7.21
C SER A 72 -9.23 -12.57 -6.91
N ASN A 73 -8.08 -13.12 -6.57
CA ASN A 73 -7.98 -14.48 -6.07
C ASN A 73 -8.01 -14.49 -4.53
N ILE A 74 -9.21 -14.66 -3.99
CA ILE A 74 -9.44 -14.62 -2.53
C ILE A 74 -8.63 -15.71 -1.81
N ARG A 75 -8.44 -16.90 -2.40
CA ARG A 75 -7.67 -17.98 -1.78
C ARG A 75 -6.19 -17.62 -1.59
N ILE A 76 -5.58 -17.06 -2.64
CA ILE A 76 -4.20 -16.55 -2.56
C ILE A 76 -4.15 -15.42 -1.53
N GLY A 77 -5.09 -14.47 -1.60
CA GLY A 77 -5.17 -13.35 -0.68
C GLY A 77 -5.23 -13.82 0.77
N MET A 78 -6.15 -14.71 1.12
CA MET A 78 -6.30 -15.24 2.48
C MET A 78 -5.06 -16.01 2.95
N PHE A 79 -4.47 -16.84 2.09
CA PHE A 79 -3.26 -17.60 2.43
C PHE A 79 -2.07 -16.67 2.72
N LEU A 80 -1.83 -15.71 1.84
CA LEU A 80 -0.72 -14.76 1.97
C LEU A 80 -0.98 -13.73 3.08
N GLU A 81 -2.25 -13.44 3.40
CA GLU A 81 -2.62 -12.51 4.46
C GLU A 81 -2.18 -13.01 5.84
N ILE A 82 -2.08 -14.30 6.05
CA ILE A 82 -1.50 -14.86 7.29
C ILE A 82 -0.08 -14.32 7.47
N ALA A 83 0.77 -14.43 6.46
CA ALA A 83 2.16 -13.95 6.52
C ALA A 83 2.21 -12.42 6.68
N THR A 84 1.41 -11.68 5.90
CA THR A 84 1.40 -10.23 5.95
C THR A 84 0.88 -9.69 7.28
N THR A 85 -0.13 -10.32 7.87
CA THR A 85 -0.69 -9.92 9.18
C THR A 85 0.33 -10.11 10.29
N PHE A 86 0.98 -11.28 10.38
CA PHE A 86 2.05 -11.48 11.36
C PHE A 86 3.22 -10.53 11.15
N GLY A 87 3.63 -10.32 9.91
CA GLY A 87 4.62 -9.31 9.57
C GLY A 87 4.20 -7.91 10.00
N ALA A 88 2.96 -7.52 9.74
CA ALA A 88 2.43 -6.19 10.06
C ALA A 88 2.34 -5.93 11.57
N LEU A 89 1.94 -6.92 12.34
CA LEU A 89 1.96 -6.84 13.81
C LEU A 89 3.39 -6.64 14.33
N LEU A 90 4.35 -7.41 13.79
CA LEU A 90 5.77 -7.24 14.12
C LEU A 90 6.27 -5.85 13.73
N GLY A 91 5.99 -5.40 12.51
CA GLY A 91 6.38 -4.08 12.03
C GLY A 91 5.81 -2.94 12.85
N ALA A 92 4.52 -2.99 13.17
CA ALA A 92 3.84 -2.00 14.02
C ALA A 92 4.43 -1.99 15.44
N PHE A 93 4.71 -3.16 16.00
CA PHE A 93 5.38 -3.26 17.31
C PHE A 93 6.79 -2.66 17.27
N LEU A 94 7.58 -2.94 16.25
CA LEU A 94 8.91 -2.37 16.07
C LEU A 94 8.86 -0.84 15.91
N ALA A 95 7.90 -0.31 15.15
CA ALA A 95 7.73 1.12 14.94
C ALA A 95 7.54 1.90 16.25
N THR A 96 6.91 1.28 17.25
CA THR A 96 6.75 1.91 18.58
C THR A 96 8.05 1.91 19.42
N ARG A 97 9.04 1.13 19.03
CA ARG A 97 10.34 0.99 19.73
C ARG A 97 11.49 1.72 19.03
N ILE A 98 11.40 1.89 17.73
CA ILE A 98 12.44 2.50 16.90
C ILE A 98 12.35 4.04 17.02
N PRO A 99 13.49 4.78 17.08
CA PRO A 99 13.48 6.24 17.04
C PRO A 99 12.81 6.79 15.78
N THR A 100 12.14 7.94 15.89
CA THR A 100 11.44 8.58 14.77
C THR A 100 12.36 8.88 13.59
N SER A 101 13.61 9.27 13.85
CA SER A 101 14.63 9.50 12.83
C SER A 101 14.93 8.24 12.02
N ALA A 102 15.04 7.07 12.67
CA ALA A 102 15.26 5.80 11.97
C ALA A 102 14.03 5.39 11.15
N LEU A 103 12.81 5.62 11.67
CA LEU A 103 11.58 5.41 10.91
C LEU A 103 11.54 6.27 9.66
N ALA A 104 11.93 7.54 9.75
CA ALA A 104 11.99 8.46 8.62
C ALA A 104 13.01 8.00 7.55
N ILE A 105 14.17 7.50 7.98
CA ILE A 105 15.19 6.97 7.07
C ILE A 105 14.68 5.72 6.34
N ILE A 106 14.09 4.77 7.07
CA ILE A 106 13.51 3.55 6.48
C ILE A 106 12.39 3.92 5.51
N PHE A 107 11.53 4.86 5.91
CA PHE A 107 10.44 5.34 5.06
C PHE A 107 10.98 5.95 3.76
N GLY A 108 11.95 6.87 3.86
CA GLY A 108 12.58 7.49 2.71
C GLY A 108 13.24 6.47 1.76
N ALA A 109 13.95 5.47 2.30
CA ALA A 109 14.56 4.41 1.51
C ALA A 109 13.50 3.57 0.75
N VAL A 110 12.39 3.22 1.40
CA VAL A 110 11.28 2.49 0.77
C VAL A 110 10.60 3.34 -0.30
N LEU A 111 10.45 4.66 -0.09
CA LEU A 111 9.92 5.57 -1.10
C LEU A 111 10.81 5.63 -2.33
N LEU A 112 12.13 5.76 -2.17
CA LEU A 112 13.07 5.80 -3.29
C LEU A 112 13.06 4.48 -4.07
N TYR A 113 13.02 3.35 -3.37
CA TYR A 113 12.87 2.05 -4.00
C TYR A 113 11.55 1.93 -4.78
N SER A 114 10.45 2.41 -4.20
CA SER A 114 9.12 2.40 -4.85
C SER A 114 9.10 3.31 -6.10
N ALA A 115 9.76 4.48 -6.05
CA ALA A 115 9.91 5.37 -7.19
C ALA A 115 10.69 4.71 -8.33
N TYR A 116 11.77 4.00 -8.01
CA TYR A 116 12.58 3.26 -8.98
C TYR A 116 11.78 2.14 -9.65
N VAL A 117 11.08 1.32 -8.85
CA VAL A 117 10.29 0.19 -9.36
C VAL A 117 9.08 0.66 -10.17
N SER A 118 8.44 1.77 -9.79
CA SER A 118 7.30 2.35 -10.51
C SER A 118 7.63 2.74 -11.97
N ARG A 119 8.90 3.06 -12.25
CA ARG A 119 9.38 3.37 -13.62
C ARG A 119 9.59 2.12 -14.48
N LYS A 120 9.80 0.97 -13.86
CA LYS A 120 10.15 -0.27 -14.55
C LYS A 120 8.89 -1.05 -14.95
N THR A 121 8.35 -0.76 -16.11
CA THR A 121 7.26 -1.54 -16.71
C THR A 121 7.81 -2.90 -17.11
N ARG A 122 7.48 -3.97 -16.42
CA ARG A 122 7.81 -5.34 -16.84
C ARG A 122 6.54 -6.02 -17.34
N THR A 123 6.49 -6.20 -18.64
CA THR A 123 5.59 -7.18 -19.25
C THR A 123 6.30 -8.53 -19.19
N LEU A 124 6.12 -9.27 -18.10
CA LEU A 124 6.56 -10.66 -18.09
C LEU A 124 5.60 -11.44 -18.98
N ALA A 125 6.13 -11.95 -20.11
CA ALA A 125 5.42 -12.91 -20.92
C ALA A 125 5.06 -14.09 -20.02
N GLN A 126 3.76 -14.32 -19.81
CA GLN A 126 3.24 -15.43 -19.05
C GLN A 126 3.52 -16.73 -19.86
N ARG A 127 4.66 -17.36 -19.58
CA ARG A 127 4.87 -18.74 -20.00
C ARG A 127 4.00 -19.62 -19.11
N SER A 128 3.29 -20.56 -19.72
CA SER A 128 2.61 -21.63 -19.02
C SER A 128 3.65 -22.55 -18.36
N LEU A 129 3.98 -22.25 -17.11
CA LEU A 129 4.90 -23.04 -16.31
C LEU A 129 4.11 -24.22 -15.67
N PRO A 130 4.76 -25.36 -15.43
CA PRO A 130 4.13 -26.46 -14.71
C PRO A 130 3.69 -25.98 -13.31
N PRO A 131 2.57 -26.49 -12.78
CA PRO A 131 2.09 -26.07 -11.46
C PRO A 131 3.05 -26.47 -10.33
N ASP A 132 3.25 -25.57 -9.37
CA ASP A 132 3.97 -25.89 -8.12
C ASP A 132 3.14 -26.91 -7.30
N PRO A 133 3.77 -27.97 -6.76
CA PRO A 133 3.07 -28.99 -5.95
C PRO A 133 2.32 -28.39 -4.76
N LEU A 134 2.89 -27.40 -4.06
CA LEU A 134 2.24 -26.71 -2.95
C LEU A 134 1.06 -25.85 -3.44
N ALA A 135 1.21 -25.14 -4.56
CA ALA A 135 0.12 -24.36 -5.14
C ALA A 135 -1.06 -25.25 -5.53
N THR A 136 -0.81 -26.44 -6.04
CA THR A 136 -1.84 -27.41 -6.39
C THR A 136 -2.52 -27.97 -5.15
N ARG A 137 -1.75 -28.34 -4.13
CA ARG A 137 -2.27 -28.86 -2.85
C ARG A 137 -3.15 -27.82 -2.13
N LEU A 138 -2.74 -26.56 -2.14
CA LEU A 138 -3.48 -25.44 -1.52
C LEU A 138 -4.55 -24.83 -2.45
N ARG A 139 -4.71 -25.38 -3.67
CA ARG A 139 -5.66 -24.89 -4.68
C ARG A 139 -5.52 -23.40 -4.97
N LEU A 140 -4.28 -22.90 -5.06
CA LEU A 140 -3.98 -21.48 -5.30
C LEU A 140 -4.06 -21.10 -6.78
N ASN A 141 -3.95 -22.07 -7.69
CA ASN A 141 -4.11 -21.86 -9.12
C ASN A 141 -5.51 -21.30 -9.42
N GLY A 142 -5.63 -20.45 -10.43
CA GLY A 142 -6.90 -19.79 -10.71
C GLY A 142 -7.05 -19.35 -12.16
N ASN A 143 -8.18 -18.68 -12.43
CA ASN A 143 -8.51 -18.13 -13.72
C ASN A 143 -8.87 -16.65 -13.53
N PHE A 144 -8.63 -15.83 -14.53
CA PHE A 144 -9.05 -14.43 -14.55
C PHE A 144 -9.68 -14.08 -15.91
N PRO A 145 -10.56 -13.06 -15.98
CA PRO A 145 -11.13 -12.59 -17.22
C PRO A 145 -10.05 -11.97 -18.13
N ASP A 146 -10.04 -12.36 -19.41
CA ASP A 146 -9.20 -11.77 -20.45
C ASP A 146 -10.04 -11.45 -21.68
N LEU A 147 -9.48 -10.74 -22.65
CA LEU A 147 -10.20 -10.31 -23.88
C LEU A 147 -10.75 -11.51 -24.71
N GLU A 148 -10.07 -12.66 -24.63
CA GLU A 148 -10.44 -13.89 -25.35
C GLU A 148 -11.22 -14.90 -24.50
N GLY A 149 -11.66 -14.52 -23.28
CA GLY A 149 -12.37 -15.40 -22.34
C GLY A 149 -11.68 -15.52 -20.99
N ARG A 150 -11.78 -16.69 -20.34
CA ARG A 150 -11.11 -16.95 -19.06
C ARG A 150 -9.72 -17.59 -19.28
N ARG A 151 -8.68 -16.91 -18.85
CA ARG A 151 -7.29 -17.40 -18.92
C ARG A 151 -6.89 -18.01 -17.58
N SER A 152 -6.37 -19.25 -17.61
CA SER A 152 -5.82 -19.93 -16.44
C SER A 152 -4.37 -19.52 -16.17
N TYR A 153 -3.96 -19.54 -14.90
CA TYR A 153 -2.58 -19.33 -14.48
C TYR A 153 -2.20 -20.26 -13.34
N ASN A 154 -0.93 -20.62 -13.29
CA ASN A 154 -0.34 -21.46 -12.26
C ASN A 154 0.57 -20.63 -11.36
N VAL A 155 0.41 -20.82 -10.05
CA VAL A 155 1.22 -20.16 -9.03
C VAL A 155 2.52 -20.92 -8.83
N GLN A 156 3.63 -20.19 -8.66
CA GLN A 156 4.97 -20.73 -8.48
C GLN A 156 5.58 -20.26 -7.17
N HIS A 157 6.61 -20.98 -6.70
CA HIS A 157 7.45 -20.56 -5.56
C HIS A 157 6.67 -20.09 -4.33
N VAL A 158 5.66 -20.85 -3.92
CA VAL A 158 4.76 -20.50 -2.81
C VAL A 158 5.51 -20.16 -1.51
N PRO A 159 6.54 -20.91 -1.06
CA PRO A 159 7.27 -20.58 0.17
C PRO A 159 8.02 -19.24 0.07
N THR A 160 8.64 -18.96 -1.07
CA THR A 160 9.32 -17.68 -1.31
C THR A 160 8.34 -16.52 -1.30
N GLY A 161 7.18 -16.69 -1.94
CA GLY A 161 6.10 -15.71 -1.90
C GLY A 161 5.62 -15.43 -0.49
N PHE A 162 5.43 -16.47 0.32
CA PHE A 162 5.02 -16.33 1.72
C PHE A 162 6.04 -15.57 2.57
N GLY A 163 7.36 -15.86 2.42
CA GLY A 163 8.43 -15.14 3.11
C GLY A 163 8.51 -13.67 2.68
N LEU A 164 8.39 -13.37 1.38
CA LEU A 164 8.34 -12.00 0.86
C LEU A 164 7.11 -11.23 1.38
N MET A 165 5.97 -11.91 1.51
CA MET A 165 4.75 -11.33 2.07
C MET A 165 4.89 -10.99 3.54
N PHE A 166 5.58 -11.82 4.33
CA PHE A 166 5.92 -11.49 5.71
C PHE A 166 6.75 -10.20 5.79
N GLY A 167 7.79 -10.07 4.96
CA GLY A 167 8.58 -8.84 4.85
C GLY A 167 7.76 -7.63 4.38
N ALA A 168 6.88 -7.81 3.40
CA ALA A 168 5.96 -6.76 2.95
C ALA A 168 4.99 -6.32 4.06
N GLY A 169 4.48 -7.27 4.84
CA GLY A 169 3.68 -6.99 6.03
C GLY A 169 4.45 -6.18 7.06
N THR A 170 5.70 -6.59 7.37
CA THR A 170 6.56 -5.87 8.32
C THR A 170 6.78 -4.41 7.90
N LEU A 171 7.08 -4.17 6.62
CA LEU A 171 7.18 -2.82 6.08
C LEU A 171 5.86 -2.06 6.15
N SER A 172 4.73 -2.74 5.90
CA SER A 172 3.40 -2.14 6.01
C SER A 172 3.09 -1.66 7.42
N GLY A 173 3.33 -2.50 8.42
CA GLY A 173 3.09 -2.18 9.81
C GLY A 173 4.03 -1.11 10.35
N LEU A 174 5.29 -1.14 9.88
CA LEU A 174 6.31 -0.19 10.31
C LEU A 174 6.09 1.21 9.75
N LEU A 175 5.59 1.32 8.51
CA LEU A 175 5.50 2.59 7.76
C LEU A 175 4.06 3.06 7.53
N GLY A 176 3.06 2.26 7.79
CA GLY A 176 1.65 2.62 7.60
C GLY A 176 1.21 2.81 6.14
N ILE A 177 1.99 2.29 5.18
CA ILE A 177 1.75 2.50 3.74
C ILE A 177 0.92 1.42 3.05
N GLY A 178 0.49 0.39 3.80
CA GLY A 178 -0.23 -0.76 3.23
C GLY A 178 0.63 -1.70 2.37
N SER A 179 1.88 -1.32 2.05
CA SER A 179 2.88 -2.06 1.24
C SER A 179 2.34 -2.71 -0.06
N GLY A 180 1.30 -2.13 -0.66
CA GLY A 180 0.66 -2.68 -1.87
C GLY A 180 1.64 -2.97 -2.99
N ALA A 181 2.58 -2.06 -3.26
CA ALA A 181 3.62 -2.25 -4.29
C ALA A 181 4.49 -3.47 -4.04
N VAL A 182 4.94 -3.68 -2.78
CA VAL A 182 5.80 -4.82 -2.41
C VAL A 182 5.02 -6.12 -2.51
N LYS A 183 3.75 -6.13 -2.10
CA LYS A 183 2.86 -7.29 -2.23
C LYS A 183 2.63 -7.67 -3.70
N VAL A 184 2.36 -6.68 -4.55
CA VAL A 184 2.19 -6.91 -5.99
C VAL A 184 3.47 -7.47 -6.59
N LEU A 185 4.65 -6.93 -6.24
CA LEU A 185 5.93 -7.45 -6.73
C LEU A 185 6.20 -8.89 -6.28
N ALA A 186 5.88 -9.22 -5.03
CA ALA A 186 6.02 -10.57 -4.52
C ALA A 186 5.11 -11.57 -5.28
N MET A 187 3.86 -11.21 -5.51
CA MET A 187 2.93 -12.04 -6.28
C MET A 187 3.29 -12.13 -7.76
N ASP A 188 3.59 -11.02 -8.41
CA ASP A 188 3.86 -10.99 -9.84
C ASP A 188 5.24 -11.58 -10.19
N GLN A 189 6.30 -11.18 -9.48
CA GLN A 189 7.67 -11.57 -9.84
C GLN A 189 8.09 -12.90 -9.23
N ALA A 190 7.82 -13.15 -7.94
CA ALA A 190 8.22 -14.38 -7.29
C ALA A 190 7.22 -15.51 -7.55
N MET A 191 5.93 -15.24 -7.38
CA MET A 191 4.89 -16.26 -7.52
C MET A 191 4.34 -16.40 -8.94
N ARG A 192 4.79 -15.56 -9.90
CA ARG A 192 4.37 -15.57 -11.31
C ARG A 192 2.86 -15.40 -11.52
N ILE A 193 2.19 -14.73 -10.61
CA ILE A 193 0.76 -14.43 -10.70
C ILE A 193 0.56 -13.26 -11.67
N PRO A 194 -0.46 -13.28 -12.56
CA PRO A 194 -0.74 -12.18 -13.48
C PRO A 194 -0.85 -10.84 -12.76
N PHE A 195 -0.26 -9.80 -13.32
CA PHE A 195 -0.21 -8.47 -12.70
C PHE A 195 -1.59 -7.93 -12.30
N LYS A 196 -2.62 -8.12 -13.14
CA LYS A 196 -4.01 -7.73 -12.82
C LYS A 196 -4.52 -8.44 -11.57
N VAL A 197 -4.31 -9.76 -11.48
CA VAL A 197 -4.70 -10.57 -10.32
C VAL A 197 -3.91 -10.17 -9.07
N SER A 198 -2.61 -9.96 -9.22
CA SER A 198 -1.73 -9.50 -8.12
C SER A 198 -2.18 -8.16 -7.55
N THR A 199 -2.49 -7.20 -8.41
CA THR A 199 -2.92 -5.85 -7.99
C THR A 199 -4.27 -5.88 -7.29
N THR A 200 -5.26 -6.57 -7.84
CA THR A 200 -6.61 -6.66 -7.26
C THR A 200 -6.63 -7.46 -5.96
N THR A 201 -5.85 -8.56 -5.90
CA THR A 201 -5.67 -9.37 -4.68
C THR A 201 -4.94 -8.56 -3.60
N SER A 202 -3.89 -7.80 -3.97
CA SER A 202 -3.18 -6.92 -3.03
C SER A 202 -4.11 -5.87 -2.43
N ASN A 203 -4.98 -5.24 -3.21
CA ASN A 203 -5.93 -4.25 -2.70
C ASN A 203 -6.89 -4.82 -1.65
N PHE A 204 -7.31 -6.07 -1.83
CA PHE A 204 -8.09 -6.79 -0.82
C PHE A 204 -7.27 -7.00 0.47
N MET A 205 -5.99 -7.39 0.34
CA MET A 205 -5.10 -7.67 1.46
C MET A 205 -4.70 -6.41 2.25
N ILE A 206 -4.55 -5.27 1.58
CA ILE A 206 -4.06 -4.03 2.20
C ILE A 206 -4.91 -3.62 3.40
N GLY A 207 -6.23 -3.72 3.30
CA GLY A 207 -7.15 -3.33 4.38
C GLY A 207 -7.02 -4.18 5.62
N VAL A 208 -6.90 -5.49 5.47
CA VAL A 208 -6.76 -6.43 6.60
C VAL A 208 -5.41 -6.21 7.28
N THR A 209 -4.33 -6.13 6.51
CA THR A 209 -2.98 -5.84 7.02
C THR A 209 -2.93 -4.50 7.76
N ALA A 210 -3.57 -3.45 7.21
CA ALA A 210 -3.64 -2.13 7.85
C ALA A 210 -4.45 -2.17 9.14
N ALA A 211 -5.56 -2.91 9.20
CA ALA A 211 -6.37 -3.07 10.40
C ALA A 211 -5.58 -3.76 11.52
N ALA A 212 -4.83 -4.81 11.22
CA ALA A 212 -3.96 -5.48 12.17
C ALA A 212 -2.92 -4.51 12.76
N SER A 213 -2.27 -3.71 11.92
CA SER A 213 -1.31 -2.68 12.36
C SER A 213 -1.97 -1.58 13.17
N ALA A 214 -3.14 -1.08 12.71
CA ALA A 214 -3.88 -0.02 13.38
C ALA A 214 -4.24 -0.39 14.83
N GLY A 215 -4.53 -1.66 15.12
CA GLY A 215 -4.77 -2.14 16.48
C GLY A 215 -3.59 -1.88 17.42
N VAL A 216 -2.34 -2.07 16.94
CA VAL A 216 -1.12 -1.79 17.72
C VAL A 216 -0.94 -0.29 17.93
N TYR A 217 -1.13 0.54 16.88
CA TYR A 217 -1.01 1.99 16.99
C TYR A 217 -2.09 2.58 17.87
N LEU A 218 -3.33 2.06 17.81
CA LEU A 218 -4.43 2.47 18.66
C LEU A 218 -4.15 2.16 20.14
N SER A 219 -3.67 0.95 20.44
CA SER A 219 -3.33 0.55 21.82
C SER A 219 -2.20 1.38 22.43
N ARG A 220 -1.39 2.03 21.60
CA ARG A 220 -0.31 2.94 21.99
C ARG A 220 -0.71 4.41 22.00
N GLY A 221 -1.95 4.74 21.65
CA GLY A 221 -2.46 6.10 21.60
C GLY A 221 -1.98 6.91 20.39
N TYR A 222 -1.41 6.27 19.34
CA TYR A 222 -0.95 6.93 18.12
C TYR A 222 -2.03 7.11 17.06
N VAL A 223 -3.27 6.75 17.33
CA VAL A 223 -4.42 7.05 16.47
C VAL A 223 -5.24 8.17 17.13
N ASP A 224 -4.98 9.41 16.71
CA ASP A 224 -5.74 10.56 17.14
C ASP A 224 -6.97 10.73 16.23
N PRO A 225 -8.20 10.71 16.78
CA PRO A 225 -9.41 10.91 15.99
C PRO A 225 -9.47 12.28 15.32
N GLY A 226 -8.97 13.34 15.99
CA GLY A 226 -8.95 14.70 15.45
C GLY A 226 -8.11 14.85 14.18
N LEU A 227 -7.03 14.08 14.06
CA LEU A 227 -6.20 13.99 12.88
C LEU A 227 -6.73 12.93 11.90
N SER A 228 -7.08 11.75 12.38
CA SER A 228 -7.40 10.60 11.54
C SER A 228 -8.70 10.75 10.76
N MET A 229 -9.72 11.43 11.33
CA MET A 229 -11.02 11.59 10.66
C MET A 229 -10.95 12.51 9.43
N PRO A 230 -10.39 13.75 9.49
CA PRO A 230 -10.26 14.58 8.30
C PRO A 230 -9.34 13.95 7.25
N VAL A 231 -8.28 13.26 7.69
CA VAL A 231 -7.38 12.52 6.81
C VAL A 231 -8.13 11.41 6.08
N MET A 232 -8.87 10.57 6.79
CA MET A 232 -9.64 9.46 6.22
C MET A 232 -10.68 9.97 5.21
N LEU A 233 -11.44 10.99 5.56
CA LEU A 233 -12.47 11.54 4.68
C LEU A 233 -11.85 12.18 3.43
N GLY A 234 -10.76 12.93 3.59
CA GLY A 234 -10.03 13.53 2.49
C GLY A 234 -9.50 12.47 1.52
N VAL A 235 -8.75 11.47 2.04
CA VAL A 235 -8.19 10.40 1.23
C VAL A 235 -9.29 9.57 0.54
N LEU A 236 -10.38 9.26 1.24
CA LEU A 236 -11.50 8.52 0.67
C LEU A 236 -12.14 9.28 -0.49
N ALA A 237 -12.46 10.56 -0.31
CA ALA A 237 -13.02 11.40 -1.36
C ALA A 237 -12.07 11.53 -2.56
N GLY A 238 -10.77 11.77 -2.30
CA GLY A 238 -9.73 11.86 -3.33
C GLY A 238 -9.57 10.56 -4.10
N SER A 239 -9.58 9.43 -3.40
CA SER A 239 -9.43 8.10 -4.03
C SER A 239 -10.63 7.71 -4.91
N LEU A 240 -11.84 8.04 -4.49
CA LEU A 240 -13.05 7.79 -5.28
C LEU A 240 -13.08 8.61 -6.58
N LEU A 241 -12.65 9.88 -6.52
CA LEU A 241 -12.53 10.72 -7.72
C LEU A 241 -11.36 10.26 -8.60
N GLY A 242 -10.23 9.92 -8.01
CA GLY A 242 -9.06 9.44 -8.74
C GLY A 242 -9.30 8.13 -9.47
N SER A 243 -10.02 7.19 -8.88
CA SER A 243 -10.38 5.94 -9.54
C SER A 243 -11.27 6.13 -10.78
N ARG A 244 -12.17 7.12 -10.75
CA ARG A 244 -13.05 7.48 -11.90
C ARG A 244 -12.27 8.18 -13.01
N THR A 245 -11.28 9.00 -12.67
CA THR A 245 -10.48 9.73 -13.65
C THR A 245 -9.40 8.84 -14.29
N LEU A 246 -8.92 7.82 -13.59
CA LEU A 246 -7.93 6.86 -14.08
C LEU A 246 -8.37 6.17 -15.38
N VAL A 247 -9.65 5.90 -15.53
CA VAL A 247 -10.21 5.24 -16.74
C VAL A 247 -10.00 6.08 -18.01
N LYS A 248 -9.86 7.42 -17.87
CA LYS A 248 -9.73 8.37 -18.98
C LYS A 248 -8.32 8.94 -19.16
N ALA A 249 -7.42 8.76 -18.21
CA ALA A 249 -6.13 9.43 -18.19
C ALA A 249 -5.00 8.53 -18.72
N GLU A 250 -4.02 9.13 -19.42
CA GLU A 250 -2.83 8.42 -19.87
C GLU A 250 -1.98 7.97 -18.68
N THR A 251 -1.93 6.66 -18.46
CA THR A 251 -1.24 6.01 -17.35
C THR A 251 0.25 6.38 -17.24
N LYS A 252 0.89 6.74 -18.36
CA LYS A 252 2.32 7.07 -18.42
C LYS A 252 2.65 8.39 -17.73
N SER A 253 1.88 9.43 -18.01
CA SER A 253 2.07 10.78 -17.41
C SER A 253 1.79 10.76 -15.91
N LEU A 254 0.76 10.05 -15.49
CA LEU A 254 0.40 9.90 -14.08
C LEU A 254 1.48 9.19 -13.26
N ARG A 255 2.05 8.11 -13.82
CA ARG A 255 3.17 7.39 -13.19
C ARG A 255 4.41 8.25 -13.05
N LEU A 256 4.69 9.11 -14.04
CA LEU A 256 5.82 10.02 -13.99
C LEU A 256 5.65 11.04 -12.85
N VAL A 257 4.50 11.74 -12.81
CA VAL A 257 4.19 12.71 -11.75
C VAL A 257 4.30 12.07 -10.37
N PHE A 258 3.69 10.91 -10.19
CA PHE A 258 3.75 10.19 -8.92
C PHE A 258 5.18 9.77 -8.55
N SER A 259 5.94 9.24 -9.51
CA SER A 259 7.34 8.87 -9.27
C SER A 259 8.20 10.06 -8.85
N VAL A 260 7.96 11.24 -9.44
CA VAL A 260 8.65 12.48 -9.06
C VAL A 260 8.25 12.92 -7.64
N VAL A 261 6.96 12.92 -7.34
CA VAL A 261 6.46 13.29 -5.98
C VAL A 261 7.06 12.37 -4.92
N ILE A 262 7.01 11.05 -5.11
CA ILE A 262 7.59 10.09 -4.16
C ILE A 262 9.10 10.25 -4.04
N LEU A 263 9.79 10.52 -5.13
CA LEU A 263 11.24 10.73 -5.11
C LEU A 263 11.59 11.96 -4.27
N VAL A 264 10.90 13.07 -4.47
CA VAL A 264 11.11 14.31 -3.69
C VAL A 264 10.81 14.07 -2.22
N LEU A 265 9.66 13.48 -1.89
CA LEU A 265 9.26 13.18 -0.52
C LEU A 265 10.23 12.19 0.15
N GLY A 266 10.69 11.17 -0.59
CA GLY A 266 11.66 10.20 -0.10
C GLY A 266 13.01 10.82 0.23
N LEU A 267 13.53 11.70 -0.63
CA LEU A 267 14.77 12.45 -0.38
C LEU A 267 14.63 13.36 0.84
N GLN A 268 13.49 14.04 0.99
CA GLN A 268 13.23 14.93 2.10
C GLN A 268 13.08 14.17 3.43
N MET A 269 12.43 12.98 3.42
CA MET A 269 12.35 12.10 4.60
C MET A 269 13.73 11.61 5.03
N LEU A 270 14.60 11.22 4.07
CA LEU A 270 15.97 10.85 4.38
C LEU A 270 16.75 12.03 4.98
N TYR A 271 16.67 13.20 4.35
CA TYR A 271 17.34 14.40 4.84
C TYR A 271 16.91 14.71 6.28
N ASN A 272 15.62 14.78 6.55
CA ASN A 272 15.09 15.07 7.89
C ASN A 272 15.44 13.98 8.91
N GLY A 273 15.43 12.71 8.49
CA GLY A 273 15.83 11.58 9.36
C GLY A 273 17.30 11.63 9.76
N PHE A 274 18.20 11.96 8.82
CA PHE A 274 19.65 12.07 9.13
C PHE A 274 19.98 13.30 9.99
N TRP A 275 19.28 14.41 9.81
CA TRP A 275 19.53 15.64 10.55
C TRP A 275 18.69 15.79 11.82
N GLY A 276 17.93 14.74 12.19
CA GLY A 276 17.14 14.71 13.43
C GLY A 276 16.07 15.81 13.51
N LYS A 277 15.49 16.19 12.36
CA LYS A 277 14.45 17.22 12.28
C LYS A 277 13.02 16.65 12.38
N ILE A 278 12.90 15.35 12.69
CA ILE A 278 11.63 14.61 12.88
C ILE A 278 11.65 13.92 14.24
#